data_d2b107c6f04f9715eaac61baec28467a
#
_entry.id   d2b107c6f04f9715eaac61baec28467a
#
_cell.length_a   1.000
_cell.length_b   1.000
_cell.length_c   1.000
_cell.angle_alpha   90.00
_cell.angle_beta   90.00
_cell.angle_gamma   90.00
#
_symmetry.space_group_name_H-M   'P 1'
#
loop_
_entity.id
_entity.type
_entity.pdbx_description
1 polymer ?
#
loop_
_entity_poly.entity_id
_entity_poly.type
_entity_poly.pdbx_seq_one_letter_code
_entity_poly.pdbx_strand_id
1 'polypeptide(L)'
;MDDIGKIKAGVQLYFDGMYESSSEKIKEIFHLDARVAGYLHGDLMLMSSDDFADFVGSQQPSPKENEDEIILEIVSCEIAGKTASVKVRDKYLGSVFLDTLSFINIDDEWKIYNKLFHIESD
;
A
#
# COMPACT_ATOMS: atom_id res chain seq x y z
N MET A 1 -14.39 -6.22 -15.13
CA MET A 1 -12.98 -5.82 -14.99
C MET A 1 -12.14 -7.08 -14.82
N ASP A 2 -11.04 -7.18 -15.56
CA ASP A 2 -10.15 -8.33 -15.45
C ASP A 2 -9.27 -8.26 -14.19
N ASP A 3 -8.49 -9.29 -13.94
CA ASP A 3 -7.66 -9.36 -12.74
C ASP A 3 -6.64 -8.22 -12.67
N ILE A 4 -6.01 -7.89 -13.79
CA ILE A 4 -5.05 -6.77 -13.84
C ILE A 4 -5.75 -5.46 -13.47
N GLY A 5 -6.94 -5.22 -14.03
CA GLY A 5 -7.72 -4.03 -13.72
C GLY A 5 -8.11 -3.94 -12.26
N LYS A 6 -8.52 -5.08 -11.67
CA LYS A 6 -8.86 -5.13 -10.24
C LYS A 6 -7.65 -4.86 -9.35
N ILE A 7 -6.48 -5.42 -9.71
CA ILE A 7 -5.25 -5.19 -8.95
C ILE A 7 -4.84 -3.73 -9.05
N LYS A 8 -4.90 -3.13 -10.25
CA LYS A 8 -4.60 -1.71 -10.43
C LYS A 8 -5.52 -0.83 -9.60
N ALA A 9 -6.83 -1.16 -9.56
CA ALA A 9 -7.79 -0.44 -8.73
C ALA A 9 -7.44 -0.59 -7.25
N GLY A 10 -6.97 -1.77 -6.84
CA GLY A 10 -6.51 -2.00 -5.47
C GLY A 10 -5.28 -1.18 -5.10
N VAL A 11 -4.33 -1.06 -6.03
CA VAL A 11 -3.15 -0.21 -5.82
C VAL A 11 -3.57 1.25 -5.67
N GLN A 12 -4.52 1.71 -6.49
CA GLN A 12 -5.04 3.08 -6.40
C GLN A 12 -5.72 3.31 -5.05
N LEU A 13 -6.54 2.35 -4.60
CA LEU A 13 -7.21 2.46 -3.30
C LEU A 13 -6.19 2.50 -2.15
N TYR A 14 -5.14 1.69 -2.23
CA TYR A 14 -4.04 1.70 -1.28
C TYR A 14 -3.38 3.09 -1.21
N PHE A 15 -3.04 3.65 -2.37
CA PHE A 15 -2.41 4.98 -2.42
C PHE A 15 -3.38 6.06 -1.91
N ASP A 16 -4.64 6.02 -2.33
CA ASP A 16 -5.65 6.98 -1.89
C ASP A 16 -5.81 6.94 -0.38
N GLY A 17 -5.79 5.75 0.21
CA GLY A 17 -5.87 5.59 1.66
C GLY A 17 -4.72 6.31 2.37
N MET A 18 -3.50 6.14 1.89
CA MET A 18 -2.34 6.85 2.45
C MET A 18 -2.42 8.36 2.20
N TYR A 19 -2.76 8.76 0.99
CA TYR A 19 -2.77 10.17 0.58
C TYR A 19 -3.84 10.96 1.33
N GLU A 20 -4.99 10.34 1.61
CA GLU A 20 -6.10 10.97 2.32
C GLU A 20 -6.07 10.73 3.82
N SER A 21 -5.09 10.00 4.33
CA SER A 21 -5.02 9.55 5.73
C SER A 21 -6.31 8.84 6.15
N SER A 22 -6.77 7.93 5.28
CA SER A 22 -8.02 7.20 5.46
C SER A 22 -7.75 5.78 5.95
N SER A 23 -7.94 5.55 7.24
CA SER A 23 -7.81 4.19 7.80
C SER A 23 -8.85 3.24 7.20
N GLU A 24 -10.03 3.76 6.83
CA GLU A 24 -11.09 2.94 6.22
C GLU A 24 -10.66 2.37 4.88
N LYS A 25 -10.04 3.19 4.01
CA LYS A 25 -9.58 2.75 2.70
C LYS A 25 -8.46 1.71 2.84
N ILE A 26 -7.57 1.90 3.81
CA ILE A 26 -6.50 0.93 4.08
C ILE A 26 -7.11 -0.40 4.52
N LYS A 27 -8.08 -0.37 5.44
CA LYS A 27 -8.74 -1.60 5.89
C LYS A 27 -9.53 -2.28 4.77
N GLU A 28 -10.03 -1.52 3.82
CA GLU A 28 -10.78 -2.08 2.69
C GLU A 28 -9.87 -2.89 1.77
N ILE A 29 -8.65 -2.40 1.48
CA ILE A 29 -7.76 -3.09 0.53
C ILE A 29 -6.85 -4.13 1.19
N PHE A 30 -6.52 -3.98 2.46
CA PHE A 30 -5.70 -4.96 3.17
C PHE A 30 -6.56 -6.07 3.75
N HIS A 31 -6.08 -7.31 3.60
CA HIS A 31 -6.66 -8.43 4.33
C HIS A 31 -6.41 -8.20 5.83
N LEU A 32 -7.34 -8.63 6.67
CA LEU A 32 -7.25 -8.38 8.11
C LEU A 32 -6.02 -9.04 8.77
N ASP A 33 -5.50 -10.11 8.18
CA ASP A 33 -4.30 -10.81 8.67
C ASP A 33 -3.02 -10.33 7.98
N ALA A 34 -3.09 -9.30 7.14
CA ALA A 34 -1.93 -8.82 6.40
C ALA A 34 -0.86 -8.25 7.33
N ARG A 35 0.39 -8.31 6.86
CA ARG A 35 1.54 -7.77 7.57
C ARG A 35 2.22 -6.70 6.74
N VAL A 36 2.78 -5.71 7.44
CA VAL A 36 3.55 -4.62 6.84
C VAL A 36 4.93 -4.63 7.50
N ALA A 37 5.98 -4.62 6.70
CA ALA A 37 7.34 -4.63 7.22
C ALA A 37 8.27 -3.84 6.29
N GLY A 38 9.34 -3.31 6.88
CA GLY A 38 10.38 -2.61 6.16
C GLY A 38 11.31 -1.89 7.12
N TYR A 39 12.35 -1.29 6.57
CA TYR A 39 13.30 -0.52 7.36
C TYR A 39 13.01 0.97 7.20
N LEU A 40 12.86 1.67 8.33
CA LEU A 40 12.76 3.12 8.38
C LEU A 40 14.03 3.66 9.03
N HIS A 41 14.87 4.31 8.23
CA HIS A 41 16.12 4.92 8.72
C HIS A 41 16.95 3.96 9.58
N GLY A 42 17.05 2.71 9.12
CA GLY A 42 17.86 1.69 9.77
C GLY A 42 17.12 0.84 10.79
N ASP A 43 15.89 1.21 11.16
CA ASP A 43 15.12 0.47 12.14
C ASP A 43 14.08 -0.43 11.47
N LEU A 44 14.04 -1.70 11.85
CA LEU A 44 13.05 -2.63 11.34
C LEU A 44 11.68 -2.33 11.94
N MET A 45 10.72 -2.08 11.06
CA MET A 45 9.32 -1.87 11.44
C MET A 45 8.50 -3.09 11.10
N LEU A 46 7.75 -3.60 12.06
CA LEU A 46 6.84 -4.74 11.87
C LEU A 46 5.47 -4.32 12.38
N MET A 47 4.48 -4.37 11.51
CA MET A 47 3.12 -3.93 11.85
C MET A 47 2.07 -4.92 11.36
N SER A 48 0.97 -5.02 12.09
CA SER A 48 -0.24 -5.65 11.56
C SER A 48 -0.92 -4.69 10.59
N SER A 49 -1.89 -5.17 9.83
CA SER A 49 -2.67 -4.29 8.96
C SER A 49 -3.46 -3.25 9.76
N ASP A 50 -3.96 -3.62 10.94
CA ASP A 50 -4.67 -2.68 11.81
C ASP A 50 -3.73 -1.58 12.32
N ASP A 51 -2.52 -1.93 12.75
CA ASP A 51 -1.52 -0.95 13.18
C ASP A 51 -1.17 0.01 12.04
N PHE A 52 -1.02 -0.51 10.82
CA PHE A 52 -0.73 0.32 9.66
C PHE A 52 -1.88 1.27 9.37
N ALA A 53 -3.12 0.77 9.41
CA ALA A 53 -4.31 1.60 9.19
C ALA A 53 -4.39 2.71 10.24
N ASP A 54 -4.13 2.40 11.50
CA ASP A 54 -4.11 3.39 12.58
C ASP A 54 -3.02 4.43 12.37
N PHE A 55 -1.83 3.99 11.96
CA PHE A 55 -0.73 4.91 11.65
C PHE A 55 -1.13 5.86 10.52
N VAL A 56 -1.67 5.33 9.43
CA VAL A 56 -2.10 6.15 8.29
C VAL A 56 -3.16 7.16 8.73
N GLY A 57 -4.15 6.70 9.49
CA GLY A 57 -5.22 7.58 9.97
C GLY A 57 -4.75 8.68 10.91
N SER A 58 -3.62 8.47 11.59
CA SER A 58 -3.07 9.45 12.52
C SER A 58 -2.30 10.59 11.84
N GLN A 59 -2.02 10.47 10.54
CA GLN A 59 -1.24 11.49 9.80
C GLN A 59 -2.16 12.64 9.42
N GLN A 60 -2.31 13.60 10.33
CA GLN A 60 -3.15 14.79 10.15
C GLN A 60 -2.33 16.07 10.35
N PRO A 61 -2.41 17.05 9.43
CA PRO A 61 -3.20 17.01 8.21
C PRO A 61 -2.69 15.95 7.22
N SER A 62 -3.58 15.47 6.35
CA SER A 62 -3.23 14.43 5.39
C SER A 62 -2.26 14.95 4.33
N PRO A 63 -1.51 14.06 3.65
CA PRO A 63 -0.75 14.46 2.47
C PRO A 63 -1.59 15.23 1.45
N LYS A 64 -2.85 14.83 1.28
CA LYS A 64 -3.78 15.50 0.36
C LYS A 64 -4.05 16.94 0.80
N GLU A 65 -4.30 17.16 2.08
CA GLU A 65 -4.53 18.50 2.63
C GLU A 65 -3.28 19.37 2.51
N ASN A 66 -2.10 18.76 2.63
CA ASN A 66 -0.82 19.44 2.46
C ASN A 66 -0.44 19.65 0.99
N GLU A 67 -1.25 19.13 0.07
CA GLU A 67 -0.97 19.18 -1.38
C GLU A 67 0.39 18.56 -1.72
N ASP A 68 0.74 17.47 -1.06
CA ASP A 68 1.99 16.77 -1.32
C ASP A 68 2.04 16.25 -2.75
N GLU A 69 3.23 16.25 -3.32
CA GLU A 69 3.44 15.75 -4.68
C GLU A 69 2.97 14.30 -4.79
N ILE A 70 2.23 14.01 -5.86
CA ILE A 70 1.74 12.66 -6.13
C ILE A 70 2.75 11.93 -7.00
N ILE A 71 3.30 10.83 -6.46
CA ILE A 71 4.07 9.86 -7.23
C ILE A 71 3.38 8.52 -7.00
N LEU A 72 2.91 7.89 -8.07
CA LEU A 72 2.34 6.55 -8.02
C LEU A 72 2.61 5.86 -9.35
N GLU A 73 3.43 4.81 -9.29
CA GLU A 73 3.80 4.06 -10.49
C GLU A 73 3.76 2.57 -10.16
N ILE A 74 3.07 1.79 -10.98
CA ILE A 74 3.15 0.33 -10.91
C ILE A 74 4.36 -0.08 -11.75
N VAL A 75 5.43 -0.50 -11.08
CA VAL A 75 6.68 -0.86 -11.73
C VAL A 75 6.57 -2.24 -12.38
N SER A 76 5.91 -3.17 -11.71
CA SER A 76 5.70 -4.52 -12.24
C SER A 76 4.48 -5.15 -11.57
N CYS A 77 3.84 -6.08 -12.28
CA CYS A 77 2.71 -6.84 -11.77
C CYS A 77 2.77 -8.23 -12.37
N GLU A 78 2.96 -9.24 -11.51
CA GLU A 78 3.04 -10.63 -11.94
C GLU A 78 1.93 -11.42 -11.26
N ILE A 79 1.05 -12.01 -12.06
CA ILE A 79 -0.10 -12.78 -11.57
C ILE A 79 0.20 -14.28 -11.75
N ALA A 80 -0.02 -15.04 -10.68
CA ALA A 80 0.07 -16.49 -10.70
C ALA A 80 -1.21 -17.05 -10.06
N GLY A 81 -2.19 -17.39 -10.90
CA GLY A 81 -3.49 -17.86 -10.42
C GLY A 81 -4.20 -16.82 -9.56
N LYS A 82 -4.48 -17.17 -8.32
CA LYS A 82 -5.16 -16.27 -7.35
C LYS A 82 -4.19 -15.49 -6.49
N THR A 83 -2.95 -15.36 -6.92
CA THR A 83 -1.94 -14.55 -6.22
C THR A 83 -1.28 -13.60 -7.20
N ALA A 84 -0.72 -12.51 -6.68
CA ALA A 84 0.03 -11.57 -7.50
C ALA A 84 1.11 -10.90 -6.68
N SER A 85 2.23 -10.59 -7.33
CA SER A 85 3.31 -9.81 -6.76
C SER A 85 3.38 -8.50 -7.55
N VAL A 86 3.25 -7.38 -6.86
CA VAL A 86 3.17 -6.06 -7.50
C VAL A 86 4.21 -5.15 -6.87
N LYS A 87 5.06 -4.54 -7.72
CA LYS A 87 5.98 -3.51 -7.25
C LYS A 87 5.43 -2.16 -7.59
N VAL A 88 5.40 -1.29 -6.58
CA VAL A 88 4.81 0.04 -6.68
C VAL A 88 5.80 1.07 -6.16
N ARG A 89 6.02 2.12 -6.95
CA ARG A 89 6.78 3.28 -6.48
C ARG A 89 5.78 4.35 -6.10
N ASP A 90 5.89 4.85 -4.86
CA ASP A 90 5.00 5.90 -4.38
C ASP A 90 5.75 6.87 -3.47
N LYS A 91 5.22 8.09 -3.37
CA LYS A 91 5.73 9.08 -2.44
C LYS A 91 4.77 9.20 -1.26
N TYR A 92 5.30 9.08 -0.05
CA TYR A 92 4.51 9.17 1.17
C TYR A 92 5.33 9.81 2.29
N LEU A 93 4.77 10.84 2.91
CA LEU A 93 5.38 11.56 4.04
C LEU A 93 6.83 12.00 3.74
N GLY A 94 7.05 12.52 2.52
CA GLY A 94 8.33 13.09 2.13
C GLY A 94 9.35 12.12 1.57
N SER A 95 9.08 10.83 1.58
CA SER A 95 10.00 9.80 1.07
C SER A 95 9.42 9.09 -0.14
N VAL A 96 10.28 8.71 -1.07
CA VAL A 96 9.89 7.86 -2.20
C VAL A 96 10.16 6.41 -1.82
N PHE A 97 9.12 5.61 -1.85
CA PHE A 97 9.17 4.19 -1.50
C PHE A 97 9.07 3.32 -2.74
N LEU A 98 9.75 2.18 -2.68
CA LEU A 98 9.50 1.07 -3.58
C LEU A 98 8.87 -0.03 -2.72
N ASP A 99 7.60 -0.29 -2.94
CA ASP A 99 6.83 -1.27 -2.18
C ASP A 99 6.71 -2.57 -2.95
N THR A 100 6.83 -3.69 -2.25
CA THR A 100 6.46 -4.99 -2.78
C THR A 100 5.15 -5.37 -2.11
N LEU A 101 4.08 -5.46 -2.91
CA LEU A 101 2.75 -5.82 -2.43
C LEU A 101 2.40 -7.21 -2.90
N SER A 102 2.06 -8.09 -1.97
CA SER A 102 1.55 -9.42 -2.29
C SER A 102 0.03 -9.37 -2.22
N PHE A 103 -0.62 -9.68 -3.35
CA PHE A 103 -2.08 -9.71 -3.43
C PHE A 103 -2.58 -11.15 -3.44
N ILE A 104 -3.75 -11.36 -2.87
CA ILE A 104 -4.45 -12.63 -2.93
C ILE A 104 -5.90 -12.39 -3.31
N ASN A 105 -6.43 -13.26 -4.18
CA ASN A 105 -7.83 -13.23 -4.60
C ASN A 105 -8.63 -14.15 -3.70
N ILE A 106 -9.57 -13.59 -2.96
CA ILE A 106 -10.49 -14.34 -2.09
C ILE A 106 -11.90 -13.95 -2.50
N ASP A 107 -12.68 -14.91 -2.97
CA ASP A 107 -14.07 -14.72 -3.41
C ASP A 107 -14.19 -13.61 -4.46
N ASP A 108 -13.31 -13.63 -5.44
CA ASP A 108 -13.21 -12.65 -6.53
C ASP A 108 -12.80 -11.23 -6.09
N GLU A 109 -12.34 -11.07 -4.85
CA GLU A 109 -11.80 -9.82 -4.36
C GLU A 109 -10.29 -9.93 -4.16
N TRP A 110 -9.53 -9.04 -4.80
CA TRP A 110 -8.10 -8.95 -4.61
C TRP A 110 -7.78 -8.08 -3.41
N LYS A 111 -7.07 -8.65 -2.43
CA LYS A 111 -6.66 -7.95 -1.21
C LYS A 111 -5.15 -7.99 -1.07
N ILE A 112 -4.59 -6.96 -0.47
CA ILE A 112 -3.16 -6.95 -0.12
C ILE A 112 -2.99 -7.81 1.13
N TYR A 113 -2.16 -8.87 1.02
CA TYR A 113 -1.89 -9.77 2.13
C TYR A 113 -0.55 -9.47 2.79
N ASN A 114 0.36 -8.79 2.10
CA ASN A 114 1.68 -8.47 2.62
C ASN A 114 2.22 -7.24 1.92
N LYS A 115 2.85 -6.35 2.70
CA LYS A 115 3.53 -5.17 2.17
C LYS A 115 4.95 -5.15 2.74
N LEU A 116 5.93 -5.12 1.85
CA LEU A 116 7.32 -4.84 2.22
C LEU A 116 7.68 -3.49 1.59
N PHE A 117 8.17 -2.57 2.41
CA PHE A 117 8.52 -1.25 1.90
C PHE A 117 10.03 -1.01 1.95
N HIS A 118 10.52 -0.26 0.98
CA HIS A 118 11.91 0.14 0.88
C HIS A 118 11.98 1.62 0.53
N ILE A 119 12.73 2.41 1.27
CA ILE A 119 12.92 3.82 0.97
C ILE A 119 13.98 3.95 -0.10
N GLU A 120 13.59 4.45 -1.29
CA GLU A 120 14.54 4.71 -2.38
C GLU A 120 15.22 6.07 -2.21
N SER A 121 14.48 7.07 -1.74
CA SER A 121 15.03 8.40 -1.50
C SER A 121 14.15 9.15 -0.50
N ASP A 122 14.78 10.01 0.25
CA ASP A 122 14.10 10.88 1.22
C ASP A 122 13.71 12.22 0.60
#